data_952fb8b5a2ca4c7396ebc671073fadff
#
_entry.id   952fb8b5a2ca4c7396ebc671073fadff
#
_cell.length_a   1.000
_cell.length_b   1.000
_cell.length_c   1.000
_cell.angle_alpha   90.00
_cell.angle_beta   90.00
_cell.angle_gamma   90.00
#
_symmetry.space_group_name_H-M   'P 1'
#
loop_
_entity.id
_entity.type
_entity.pdbx_description
1 polymer ?
#
loop_
_entity_poly.entity_id
_entity_poly.type
_entity_poly.pdbx_seq_one_letter_code
_entity_poly.pdbx_strand_id
1 'polypeptide(L)'
;MEERSTWKALGAALVGAVFAGLGALLFALFDRGASGVSKTVWEAAPWAVFFIMPGGLALILWLRDRVFPWTDGTGIPQVIAVLQAGPGELRDRLLSGRVIVGKALLTGLGLFSFLSIGREGPSVQLGACFMHLVSKWTRFPRHLVERGLIMGGGAAGIAAAFNAPIAGIVFAFEEIGRRFDKRNLGTIVRTVMVACLVCMVFLGNYFFYGRIDYDRLLPLEFLAPGPWAAVLLIGVLGGALGGLFAKLLLLVAPRVSRAIRKNFLPVAMVIGLLCAALAWFSGGTTLGTGYDQARALILQDSPRYLATLSAQEVAVMEAMRDKIGPWYALQRAGSTLLVLLTGIPGGLFDPSFSAGAGLGHLTAGWFAWSGATVQGIILLWVVAYFSGVVQSPMTSFIIVVEITGSIAFTLPLGVAAILAYEISRRICPVALYEALAQNFLRSGAHDASRSSS
;
A
#
# COMPACT_ATOMS: atom_id res chain seq x y z
N MET A 1 -8.26 -39.27 13.04
CA MET A 1 -8.37 -37.95 13.72
C MET A 1 -7.60 -36.85 12.99
N GLU A 2 -6.40 -37.10 12.46
CA GLU A 2 -5.58 -36.14 11.68
C GLU A 2 -6.28 -35.63 10.41
N GLU A 3 -6.90 -36.49 9.65
CA GLU A 3 -7.56 -36.16 8.40
C GLU A 3 -8.76 -35.21 8.60
N ARG A 4 -9.59 -35.43 9.62
CA ARG A 4 -10.68 -34.50 9.98
C ARG A 4 -10.19 -33.15 10.45
N SER A 5 -9.01 -33.09 11.06
CA SER A 5 -8.39 -31.81 11.48
C SER A 5 -7.91 -31.02 10.25
N THR A 6 -7.38 -31.69 9.24
CA THR A 6 -6.90 -31.08 7.98
C THR A 6 -8.04 -30.46 7.17
N TRP A 7 -9.20 -31.16 7.03
CA TRP A 7 -10.36 -30.63 6.33
C TRP A 7 -11.00 -29.40 7.01
N LYS A 8 -11.03 -29.39 8.34
CA LYS A 8 -11.50 -28.21 9.09
C LYS A 8 -10.56 -27.02 8.91
N ALA A 9 -9.22 -27.24 8.92
CA ALA A 9 -8.25 -26.18 8.66
C ALA A 9 -8.42 -25.59 7.26
N LEU A 10 -8.61 -26.45 6.29
CA LEU A 10 -8.87 -26.02 4.92
C LEU A 10 -10.16 -25.19 4.84
N GLY A 11 -11.26 -25.67 5.43
CA GLY A 11 -12.52 -24.93 5.49
C GLY A 11 -12.38 -23.56 6.15
N ALA A 12 -11.67 -23.49 7.28
CA ALA A 12 -11.37 -22.23 7.96
C ALA A 12 -10.55 -21.28 7.08
N ALA A 13 -9.51 -21.78 6.43
CA ALA A 13 -8.69 -20.98 5.51
C ALA A 13 -9.52 -20.42 4.34
N LEU A 14 -10.40 -21.23 3.77
CA LEU A 14 -11.29 -20.81 2.67
C LEU A 14 -12.27 -19.73 3.11
N VAL A 15 -12.94 -19.92 4.26
CA VAL A 15 -13.88 -18.93 4.81
C VAL A 15 -13.16 -17.62 5.12
N GLY A 16 -12.03 -17.67 5.79
CA GLY A 16 -11.23 -16.49 6.09
C GLY A 16 -10.74 -15.77 4.82
N ALA A 17 -10.37 -16.52 3.77
CA ALA A 17 -9.95 -15.97 2.49
C ALA A 17 -11.09 -15.24 1.75
N VAL A 18 -12.31 -15.79 1.79
CA VAL A 18 -13.50 -15.12 1.25
C VAL A 18 -13.73 -13.78 1.94
N PHE A 19 -13.68 -13.75 3.28
CA PHE A 19 -13.83 -12.50 4.03
C PHE A 19 -12.67 -11.51 3.78
N ALA A 20 -11.43 -12.00 3.59
CA ALA A 20 -10.31 -11.14 3.22
C ALA A 20 -10.53 -10.49 1.83
N GLY A 21 -11.00 -11.26 0.85
CA GLY A 21 -11.39 -10.75 -0.47
C GLY A 21 -12.53 -9.73 -0.40
N LEU A 22 -13.59 -10.02 0.37
CA LEU A 22 -14.70 -9.07 0.59
C LEU A 22 -14.24 -7.79 1.29
N GLY A 23 -13.31 -7.87 2.23
CA GLY A 23 -12.70 -6.70 2.87
C GLY A 23 -11.92 -5.82 1.89
N ALA A 24 -11.14 -6.44 1.00
CA ALA A 24 -10.44 -5.71 -0.07
C ALA A 24 -11.42 -5.08 -1.07
N LEU A 25 -12.50 -5.80 -1.43
CA LEU A 25 -13.58 -5.28 -2.27
C LEU A 25 -14.26 -4.05 -1.63
N LEU A 26 -14.56 -4.10 -0.33
CA LEU A 26 -15.14 -2.97 0.40
C LEU A 26 -14.27 -1.72 0.29
N PHE A 27 -12.96 -1.85 0.49
CA PHE A 27 -12.03 -0.74 0.32
C PHE A 27 -11.94 -0.26 -1.14
N ALA A 28 -12.06 -1.16 -2.12
CA ALA A 28 -12.13 -0.76 -3.53
C ALA A 28 -13.36 0.08 -3.84
N LEU A 29 -14.50 -0.25 -3.24
CA LEU A 29 -15.74 0.54 -3.37
C LEU A 29 -15.63 1.88 -2.66
N PHE A 30 -15.03 1.93 -1.46
CA PHE A 30 -14.78 3.19 -0.76
C PHE A 30 -13.86 4.11 -1.56
N ASP A 31 -12.78 3.60 -2.13
CA ASP A 31 -11.84 4.36 -2.94
C ASP A 31 -12.52 4.95 -4.19
N ARG A 32 -13.28 4.13 -4.94
CA ARG A 32 -14.04 4.62 -6.09
C ARG A 32 -15.06 5.69 -5.71
N GLY A 33 -15.82 5.48 -4.63
CA GLY A 33 -16.78 6.44 -4.13
C GLY A 33 -16.12 7.75 -3.69
N ALA A 34 -15.02 7.65 -2.93
CA ALA A 34 -14.27 8.79 -2.45
C ALA A 34 -13.63 9.59 -3.59
N SER A 35 -13.07 8.91 -4.61
CA SER A 35 -12.51 9.55 -5.81
C SER A 35 -13.58 10.33 -6.58
N GLY A 36 -14.78 9.75 -6.76
CA GLY A 36 -15.90 10.46 -7.37
C GLY A 36 -16.33 11.70 -6.58
N VAL A 37 -16.52 11.56 -5.25
CA VAL A 37 -16.91 12.66 -4.37
C VAL A 37 -15.84 13.74 -4.34
N SER A 38 -14.55 13.38 -4.22
CA SER A 38 -13.45 14.36 -4.17
C SER A 38 -13.37 15.18 -5.45
N LYS A 39 -13.55 14.55 -6.61
CA LYS A 39 -13.58 15.23 -7.91
C LYS A 39 -14.75 16.22 -7.99
N THR A 40 -15.96 15.79 -7.65
CA THR A 40 -17.15 16.65 -7.65
C THR A 40 -16.99 17.83 -6.70
N VAL A 41 -16.50 17.60 -5.48
CA VAL A 41 -16.27 18.67 -4.49
C VAL A 41 -15.18 19.62 -4.98
N TRP A 42 -14.08 19.10 -5.54
CA TRP A 42 -13.01 19.94 -6.08
C TRP A 42 -13.49 20.84 -7.23
N GLU A 43 -14.29 20.30 -8.14
CA GLU A 43 -14.84 21.06 -9.28
C GLU A 43 -15.87 22.11 -8.84
N ALA A 44 -16.71 21.80 -7.83
CA ALA A 44 -17.75 22.72 -7.37
C ALA A 44 -17.26 23.74 -6.34
N ALA A 45 -16.39 23.32 -5.40
CA ALA A 45 -15.96 24.13 -4.26
C ALA A 45 -14.54 23.72 -3.79
N PRO A 46 -13.49 24.05 -4.52
CA PRO A 46 -12.12 23.60 -4.20
C PRO A 46 -11.65 24.07 -2.82
N TRP A 47 -12.16 25.20 -2.32
CA TRP A 47 -11.88 25.69 -0.96
C TRP A 47 -12.39 24.78 0.15
N ALA A 48 -13.35 23.89 -0.12
CA ALA A 48 -13.92 22.99 0.87
C ALA A 48 -12.87 22.04 1.48
N VAL A 49 -11.77 21.74 0.76
CA VAL A 49 -10.67 20.91 1.26
C VAL A 49 -10.04 21.45 2.54
N PHE A 50 -10.04 22.80 2.75
CA PHE A 50 -9.52 23.41 3.96
C PHE A 50 -10.36 23.15 5.21
N PHE A 51 -11.56 22.63 5.06
CA PHE A 51 -12.44 22.19 6.15
C PHE A 51 -12.55 20.67 6.21
N ILE A 52 -12.68 19.99 5.05
CA ILE A 52 -12.88 18.55 4.98
C ILE A 52 -11.62 17.79 5.47
N MET A 53 -10.43 18.17 5.02
CA MET A 53 -9.21 17.44 5.39
C MET A 53 -8.86 17.62 6.88
N PRO A 54 -8.81 18.84 7.46
CA PRO A 54 -8.56 18.99 8.89
C PRO A 54 -9.66 18.40 9.76
N GLY A 55 -10.94 18.63 9.40
CA GLY A 55 -12.09 18.09 10.14
C GLY A 55 -12.16 16.57 10.11
N GLY A 56 -11.95 15.98 8.94
CA GLY A 56 -11.88 14.53 8.78
C GLY A 56 -10.72 13.92 9.56
N LEU A 57 -9.52 14.53 9.50
CA LEU A 57 -8.37 14.08 10.26
C LEU A 57 -8.62 14.15 11.77
N ALA A 58 -9.23 15.24 12.26
CA ALA A 58 -9.57 15.38 13.67
C ALA A 58 -10.59 14.32 14.12
N LEU A 59 -11.62 14.08 13.31
CA LEU A 59 -12.64 13.05 13.58
C LEU A 59 -12.02 11.65 13.61
N ILE A 60 -11.15 11.33 12.66
CA ILE A 60 -10.46 10.02 12.62
C ILE A 60 -9.60 9.83 13.86
N LEU A 61 -8.80 10.82 14.25
CA LEU A 61 -7.95 10.74 15.43
C LEU A 61 -8.79 10.58 16.72
N TRP A 62 -9.88 11.30 16.84
CA TRP A 62 -10.81 11.18 17.97
C TRP A 62 -11.44 9.78 18.04
N LEU A 63 -11.99 9.27 16.92
CA LEU A 63 -12.60 7.94 16.86
C LEU A 63 -11.57 6.83 17.12
N ARG A 64 -10.36 6.95 16.56
CA ARG A 64 -9.27 6.00 16.75
C ARG A 64 -8.93 5.86 18.25
N ASP A 65 -8.76 6.98 18.94
CA ASP A 65 -8.28 6.96 20.31
C ASP A 65 -9.39 6.63 21.33
N ARG A 66 -10.65 6.98 21.03
CA ARG A 66 -11.78 6.78 21.95
C ARG A 66 -12.62 5.54 21.64
N VAL A 67 -12.84 5.24 20.36
CA VAL A 67 -13.79 4.20 19.95
C VAL A 67 -13.08 2.96 19.42
N PHE A 68 -12.00 3.11 18.63
CA PHE A 68 -11.36 2.02 17.93
C PHE A 68 -9.85 1.92 18.23
N PRO A 69 -9.45 1.66 19.49
CA PRO A 69 -8.04 1.49 19.82
C PRO A 69 -7.41 0.34 19.01
N TRP A 70 -6.07 0.40 18.80
CA TRP A 70 -5.29 -0.58 18.05
C TRP A 70 -5.53 -0.59 16.52
N THR A 71 -6.24 0.42 16.00
CA THR A 71 -6.44 0.59 14.55
C THR A 71 -5.44 1.55 13.92
N ASP A 72 -4.55 2.15 14.68
CA ASP A 72 -3.56 3.12 14.23
C ASP A 72 -2.60 2.55 13.17
N GLY A 73 -2.07 3.42 12.30
CA GLY A 73 -1.09 3.08 11.28
C GLY A 73 -1.59 2.21 10.13
N THR A 74 -0.66 1.71 9.33
CA THR A 74 -0.98 1.06 8.05
C THR A 74 -1.66 -0.31 8.19
N GLY A 75 -1.38 -1.08 9.23
CA GLY A 75 -1.88 -2.45 9.40
C GLY A 75 -0.82 -3.53 9.20
N ILE A 76 0.16 -3.32 8.33
CA ILE A 76 1.26 -4.26 8.08
C ILE A 76 2.15 -4.42 9.34
N PRO A 77 2.60 -3.35 10.03
CA PRO A 77 3.39 -3.47 11.25
C PRO A 77 2.68 -4.27 12.35
N GLN A 78 1.35 -4.16 12.45
CA GLN A 78 0.57 -4.92 13.43
C GLN A 78 0.62 -6.42 13.16
N VAL A 79 0.49 -6.83 11.89
CA VAL A 79 0.60 -8.24 11.51
C VAL A 79 2.01 -8.78 11.76
N ILE A 80 3.05 -8.00 11.44
CA ILE A 80 4.45 -8.34 11.73
C ILE A 80 4.64 -8.49 13.25
N ALA A 81 4.17 -7.54 14.05
CA ALA A 81 4.29 -7.56 15.51
C ALA A 81 3.61 -8.80 16.11
N VAL A 82 2.42 -9.15 15.63
CA VAL A 82 1.69 -10.36 16.05
C VAL A 82 2.48 -11.65 15.76
N LEU A 83 3.09 -11.74 14.59
CA LEU A 83 3.87 -12.91 14.20
C LEU A 83 5.20 -13.02 14.97
N GLN A 84 5.78 -11.89 15.40
CA GLN A 84 6.97 -11.86 16.24
C GLN A 84 6.68 -12.15 17.70
N ALA A 85 5.60 -11.57 18.24
CA ALA A 85 5.19 -11.81 19.64
C ALA A 85 4.65 -13.22 19.87
N GLY A 86 4.06 -13.84 18.84
CA GLY A 86 3.41 -15.15 18.97
C GLY A 86 2.03 -15.10 19.65
N PRO A 87 1.54 -16.25 20.17
CA PRO A 87 0.27 -16.32 20.86
C PRO A 87 0.25 -15.49 22.15
N GLY A 88 -0.79 -14.69 22.36
CA GLY A 88 -0.94 -13.88 23.57
C GLY A 88 -1.93 -12.74 23.41
N GLU A 89 -2.06 -11.94 24.45
CA GLU A 89 -3.04 -10.84 24.55
C GLU A 89 -2.82 -9.78 23.45
N LEU A 90 -1.57 -9.45 23.13
CA LEU A 90 -1.25 -8.49 22.07
C LEU A 90 -1.86 -8.90 20.73
N ARG A 91 -1.77 -10.19 20.39
CA ARG A 91 -2.38 -10.73 19.16
C ARG A 91 -3.90 -10.60 19.18
N ASP A 92 -4.54 -10.95 20.28
CA ASP A 92 -5.98 -10.87 20.41
C ASP A 92 -6.51 -9.44 20.35
N ARG A 93 -5.72 -8.46 20.80
CA ARG A 93 -6.04 -7.04 20.69
C ARG A 93 -5.86 -6.51 19.26
N LEU A 94 -4.72 -6.82 18.62
CA LEU A 94 -4.38 -6.32 17.26
C LEU A 94 -5.19 -7.01 16.15
N LEU A 95 -5.70 -8.24 16.38
CA LEU A 95 -6.48 -9.02 15.42
C LEU A 95 -7.91 -9.29 15.93
N SER A 96 -8.57 -8.27 16.46
CA SER A 96 -9.94 -8.38 17.00
C SER A 96 -11.01 -7.94 15.98
N GLY A 97 -12.27 -8.35 16.23
CA GLY A 97 -13.41 -7.88 15.44
C GLY A 97 -13.61 -6.36 15.52
N ARG A 98 -13.26 -5.75 16.66
CA ARG A 98 -13.29 -4.29 16.83
C ARG A 98 -12.29 -3.59 15.90
N VAL A 99 -11.13 -4.19 15.69
CA VAL A 99 -10.12 -3.68 14.73
C VAL A 99 -10.62 -3.81 13.31
N ILE A 100 -11.34 -4.88 12.93
CA ILE A 100 -11.95 -5.01 11.60
C ILE A 100 -12.86 -3.82 11.32
N VAL A 101 -13.83 -3.60 12.20
CA VAL A 101 -14.81 -2.51 12.03
C VAL A 101 -14.13 -1.14 12.06
N GLY A 102 -13.26 -0.91 13.04
CA GLY A 102 -12.57 0.36 13.18
C GLY A 102 -11.64 0.67 12.00
N LYS A 103 -10.88 -0.33 11.54
CA LYS A 103 -9.97 -0.17 10.38
C LYS A 103 -10.76 0.13 9.11
N ALA A 104 -11.87 -0.59 8.88
CA ALA A 104 -12.73 -0.36 7.71
C ALA A 104 -13.34 1.05 7.73
N LEU A 105 -13.97 1.45 8.85
CA LEU A 105 -14.60 2.75 8.98
C LEU A 105 -13.61 3.91 8.92
N LEU A 106 -12.50 3.84 9.66
CA LEU A 106 -11.53 4.93 9.73
C LEU A 106 -10.73 5.09 8.44
N THR A 107 -10.40 3.99 7.74
CA THR A 107 -9.78 4.07 6.41
C THR A 107 -10.77 4.66 5.40
N GLY A 108 -12.03 4.18 5.40
CA GLY A 108 -13.08 4.76 4.56
C GLY A 108 -13.26 6.26 4.82
N LEU A 109 -13.35 6.67 6.08
CA LEU A 109 -13.44 8.08 6.45
C LEU A 109 -12.24 8.90 5.97
N GLY A 110 -11.02 8.32 6.04
CA GLY A 110 -9.81 8.95 5.52
C GLY A 110 -9.85 9.16 4.01
N LEU A 111 -10.33 8.18 3.25
CA LEU A 111 -10.53 8.28 1.81
C LEU A 111 -11.58 9.36 1.47
N PHE A 112 -12.74 9.35 2.15
CA PHE A 112 -13.79 10.37 1.97
C PHE A 112 -13.41 11.76 2.52
N SER A 113 -12.38 11.86 3.34
CA SER A 113 -11.76 13.13 3.74
C SER A 113 -10.65 13.56 2.78
N PHE A 114 -10.50 12.89 1.65
CA PHE A 114 -9.54 13.17 0.56
C PHE A 114 -8.07 13.10 0.98
N LEU A 115 -7.78 12.43 2.10
CA LEU A 115 -6.41 12.28 2.61
C LEU A 115 -5.59 11.36 1.69
N SER A 116 -4.30 11.66 1.56
CA SER A 116 -3.37 10.89 0.73
C SER A 116 -2.95 9.59 1.43
N ILE A 117 -3.84 8.60 1.39
CA ILE A 117 -3.66 7.26 1.97
C ILE A 117 -4.09 6.18 0.98
N GLY A 118 -3.42 5.03 1.01
CA GLY A 118 -3.82 3.83 0.30
C GLY A 118 -4.71 2.91 1.15
N ARG A 119 -5.21 1.85 0.54
CA ARG A 119 -6.11 0.85 1.14
C ARG A 119 -5.43 -0.50 1.44
N GLU A 120 -4.20 -0.69 0.96
CA GLU A 120 -3.53 -1.98 0.91
C GLU A 120 -3.13 -2.47 2.30
N GLY A 121 -2.47 -1.61 3.09
CA GLY A 121 -2.10 -1.92 4.46
C GLY A 121 -3.30 -2.28 5.35
N PRO A 122 -4.38 -1.50 5.35
CA PRO A 122 -5.64 -1.87 6.00
C PRO A 122 -6.18 -3.24 5.55
N SER A 123 -6.13 -3.56 4.25
CA SER A 123 -6.55 -4.86 3.71
C SER A 123 -5.72 -6.02 4.27
N VAL A 124 -4.40 -5.83 4.44
CA VAL A 124 -3.50 -6.81 5.07
C VAL A 124 -3.94 -7.11 6.50
N GLN A 125 -4.22 -6.09 7.30
CA GLN A 125 -4.65 -6.30 8.68
C GLN A 125 -6.05 -6.92 8.76
N LEU A 126 -6.99 -6.51 7.92
CA LEU A 126 -8.33 -7.12 7.86
C LEU A 126 -8.24 -8.61 7.52
N GLY A 127 -7.47 -8.96 6.49
CA GLY A 127 -7.27 -10.35 6.10
C GLY A 127 -6.67 -11.19 7.23
N ALA A 128 -5.66 -10.67 7.93
CA ALA A 128 -5.08 -11.32 9.11
C ALA A 128 -6.10 -11.46 10.27
N CYS A 129 -6.93 -10.42 10.52
CA CYS A 129 -7.99 -10.47 11.52
C CYS A 129 -9.03 -11.55 11.21
N PHE A 130 -9.52 -11.63 9.97
CA PHE A 130 -10.49 -12.65 9.57
C PHE A 130 -9.93 -14.07 9.78
N MET A 131 -8.69 -14.31 9.36
CA MET A 131 -8.03 -15.59 9.57
C MET A 131 -7.85 -15.94 11.05
N HIS A 132 -7.49 -14.96 11.87
CA HIS A 132 -7.37 -15.15 13.31
C HIS A 132 -8.72 -15.49 13.97
N LEU A 133 -9.80 -14.79 13.64
CA LEU A 133 -11.12 -15.06 14.18
C LEU A 133 -11.66 -16.43 13.77
N VAL A 134 -11.49 -16.78 12.50
CA VAL A 134 -11.91 -18.11 12.00
C VAL A 134 -11.09 -19.23 12.67
N SER A 135 -9.78 -19.02 12.90
CA SER A 135 -8.94 -19.99 13.60
C SER A 135 -9.39 -20.25 15.03
N LYS A 136 -9.93 -19.23 15.73
CA LYS A 136 -10.51 -19.36 17.07
C LYS A 136 -11.76 -20.26 17.08
N TRP A 137 -12.61 -20.17 16.06
CA TRP A 137 -13.84 -20.98 15.99
C TRP A 137 -13.56 -22.45 15.76
N THR A 138 -12.47 -22.78 15.07
CA THR A 138 -12.17 -24.15 14.63
C THR A 138 -11.39 -25.00 15.64
N ARG A 139 -10.97 -24.44 16.79
CA ARG A 139 -10.25 -25.12 17.89
C ARG A 139 -9.03 -25.95 17.45
N PHE A 140 -8.25 -25.46 16.50
CA PHE A 140 -7.03 -26.14 16.03
C PHE A 140 -5.88 -26.13 17.07
N PRO A 141 -4.88 -27.05 16.91
CA PRO A 141 -3.59 -26.92 17.61
C PRO A 141 -2.97 -25.58 17.23
N ARG A 142 -3.09 -24.61 18.14
CA ARG A 142 -2.99 -23.17 17.91
C ARG A 142 -1.64 -22.68 17.38
N HIS A 143 -0.53 -23.40 17.58
CA HIS A 143 0.80 -22.85 17.40
C HIS A 143 1.44 -23.11 16.02
N LEU A 144 1.00 -24.11 15.26
CA LEU A 144 1.58 -24.44 13.96
C LEU A 144 0.73 -23.94 12.76
N VAL A 145 -0.59 -24.07 12.86
CA VAL A 145 -1.50 -23.72 11.75
C VAL A 145 -1.83 -22.23 11.75
N GLU A 146 -1.91 -21.61 12.92
CA GLU A 146 -2.37 -20.23 13.07
C GLU A 146 -1.40 -19.20 12.49
N ARG A 147 -0.08 -19.42 12.58
CA ARG A 147 0.92 -18.54 11.94
C ARG A 147 0.73 -18.50 10.43
N GLY A 148 0.54 -19.66 9.80
CA GLY A 148 0.29 -19.76 8.36
C GLY A 148 -1.02 -19.12 7.94
N LEU A 149 -2.07 -19.21 8.76
CA LEU A 149 -3.36 -18.57 8.51
C LEU A 149 -3.24 -17.05 8.57
N ILE A 150 -2.60 -16.48 9.60
CA ILE A 150 -2.41 -15.03 9.74
C ILE A 150 -1.57 -14.48 8.57
N MET A 151 -0.47 -15.16 8.22
CA MET A 151 0.35 -14.81 7.06
C MET A 151 -0.46 -14.87 5.76
N GLY A 152 -1.21 -15.96 5.57
CA GLY A 152 -2.09 -16.16 4.41
C GLY A 152 -3.18 -15.09 4.32
N GLY A 153 -3.78 -14.70 5.44
CA GLY A 153 -4.76 -13.62 5.50
C GLY A 153 -4.18 -12.26 5.12
N GLY A 154 -3.00 -11.93 5.64
CA GLY A 154 -2.30 -10.70 5.27
C GLY A 154 -1.91 -10.68 3.78
N ALA A 155 -1.37 -11.79 3.26
CA ALA A 155 -1.07 -11.98 1.84
C ALA A 155 -2.32 -11.87 0.96
N ALA A 156 -3.42 -12.50 1.37
CA ALA A 156 -4.71 -12.45 0.67
C ALA A 156 -5.27 -11.02 0.62
N GLY A 157 -5.13 -10.26 1.70
CA GLY A 157 -5.58 -8.86 1.74
C GLY A 157 -4.88 -7.98 0.70
N ILE A 158 -3.56 -8.09 0.56
CA ILE A 158 -2.80 -7.29 -0.44
C ILE A 158 -3.01 -7.81 -1.86
N ALA A 159 -2.99 -9.15 -2.03
CA ALA A 159 -3.23 -9.77 -3.33
C ALA A 159 -4.60 -9.39 -3.92
N ALA A 160 -5.64 -9.41 -3.09
CA ALA A 160 -6.99 -9.03 -3.47
C ALA A 160 -7.12 -7.51 -3.74
N ALA A 161 -6.41 -6.67 -2.99
CA ALA A 161 -6.44 -5.22 -3.18
C ALA A 161 -5.88 -4.79 -4.55
N PHE A 162 -4.88 -5.51 -5.07
CA PHE A 162 -4.22 -5.22 -6.34
C PHE A 162 -4.58 -6.19 -7.47
N ASN A 163 -5.33 -7.24 -7.22
CA ASN A 163 -5.51 -8.37 -8.12
C ASN A 163 -4.16 -8.97 -8.57
N ALA A 164 -3.24 -9.14 -7.63
CA ALA A 164 -1.86 -9.54 -7.85
C ALA A 164 -1.48 -10.74 -6.94
N PRO A 165 -1.87 -11.97 -7.31
CA PRO A 165 -1.69 -13.15 -6.47
C PRO A 165 -0.23 -13.52 -6.20
N ILE A 166 0.67 -13.42 -7.19
CA ILE A 166 2.08 -13.77 -7.01
C ILE A 166 2.76 -12.76 -6.07
N ALA A 167 2.48 -11.47 -6.27
CA ALA A 167 2.99 -10.42 -5.39
C ALA A 167 2.54 -10.63 -3.94
N GLY A 168 1.27 -11.02 -3.70
CA GLY A 168 0.78 -11.33 -2.37
C GLY A 168 1.49 -12.48 -1.71
N ILE A 169 1.79 -13.56 -2.47
CA ILE A 169 2.56 -14.71 -1.97
C ILE A 169 3.98 -14.27 -1.59
N VAL A 170 4.65 -13.52 -2.46
CA VAL A 170 6.01 -13.03 -2.20
C VAL A 170 6.04 -12.09 -1.01
N PHE A 171 5.08 -11.17 -0.91
CA PHE A 171 4.92 -10.27 0.22
C PHE A 171 4.78 -10.99 1.56
N ALA A 172 4.08 -12.13 1.58
CA ALA A 172 3.95 -12.94 2.80
C ALA A 172 5.31 -13.42 3.32
N PHE A 173 6.24 -13.75 2.45
CA PHE A 173 7.56 -14.26 2.84
C PHE A 173 8.59 -13.16 3.05
N GLU A 174 8.60 -12.16 2.17
CA GLU A 174 9.59 -11.10 2.20
C GLU A 174 9.32 -10.09 3.31
N GLU A 175 8.07 -9.65 3.48
CA GLU A 175 7.73 -8.58 4.42
C GLU A 175 7.08 -9.09 5.70
N ILE A 176 6.00 -9.89 5.59
CA ILE A 176 5.23 -10.31 6.77
C ILE A 176 5.99 -11.34 7.60
N GLY A 177 6.43 -12.43 6.96
CA GLY A 177 7.05 -13.57 7.65
C GLY A 177 8.54 -13.43 7.85
N ARG A 178 9.22 -12.71 6.99
CA ARG A 178 10.67 -12.50 6.90
C ARG A 178 11.50 -13.78 6.92
N ARG A 179 10.86 -14.89 6.65
CA ARG A 179 11.46 -16.22 6.52
C ARG A 179 10.61 -17.06 5.59
N PHE A 180 11.27 -17.76 4.67
CA PHE A 180 10.60 -18.75 3.86
C PHE A 180 10.32 -20.00 4.68
N ASP A 181 9.04 -20.30 4.90
CA ASP A 181 8.58 -21.49 5.59
C ASP A 181 7.71 -22.32 4.64
N LYS A 182 8.29 -23.44 4.16
CA LYS A 182 7.61 -24.39 3.26
C LYS A 182 6.29 -24.92 3.82
N ARG A 183 6.18 -25.04 5.16
CA ARG A 183 4.98 -25.56 5.82
C ARG A 183 3.77 -24.67 5.62
N ASN A 184 3.98 -23.36 5.52
CA ASN A 184 2.90 -22.37 5.37
C ASN A 184 2.56 -22.06 3.90
N LEU A 185 3.42 -22.44 2.93
CA LEU A 185 3.27 -22.10 1.52
C LEU A 185 1.90 -22.52 0.96
N GLY A 186 1.50 -23.77 1.19
CA GLY A 186 0.22 -24.27 0.67
C GLY A 186 -1.00 -23.55 1.25
N THR A 187 -0.95 -23.09 2.50
CA THR A 187 -2.02 -22.28 3.10
C THR A 187 -2.05 -20.89 2.51
N ILE A 188 -0.88 -20.24 2.37
CA ILE A 188 -0.77 -18.89 1.79
C ILE A 188 -1.27 -18.88 0.34
N VAL A 189 -0.83 -19.83 -0.48
CA VAL A 189 -1.26 -19.91 -1.90
C VAL A 189 -2.78 -20.06 -2.01
N ARG A 190 -3.37 -21.01 -1.24
CA ARG A 190 -4.82 -21.23 -1.29
C ARG A 190 -5.62 -20.02 -0.84
N THR A 191 -5.22 -19.37 0.25
CA THR A 191 -5.90 -18.17 0.74
C THR A 191 -5.81 -17.01 -0.22
N VAL A 192 -4.65 -16.78 -0.80
CA VAL A 192 -4.44 -15.73 -1.81
C VAL A 192 -5.31 -15.97 -3.04
N MET A 193 -5.30 -17.21 -3.60
CA MET A 193 -6.08 -17.54 -4.79
C MET A 193 -7.57 -17.34 -4.57
N VAL A 194 -8.10 -17.79 -3.42
CA VAL A 194 -9.53 -17.63 -3.10
C VAL A 194 -9.90 -16.15 -2.92
N ALA A 195 -9.08 -15.36 -2.25
CA ALA A 195 -9.36 -13.94 -2.06
C ALA A 195 -9.34 -13.15 -3.38
N CYS A 196 -8.36 -13.43 -4.27
CA CYS A 196 -8.34 -12.86 -5.61
C CYS A 196 -9.55 -13.30 -6.43
N LEU A 197 -9.94 -14.59 -6.38
CA LEU A 197 -11.13 -15.07 -7.07
C LEU A 197 -12.39 -14.33 -6.62
N VAL A 198 -12.56 -14.08 -5.32
CA VAL A 198 -13.67 -13.27 -4.81
C VAL A 198 -13.66 -11.88 -5.41
N CYS A 199 -12.53 -11.19 -5.45
CA CYS A 199 -12.43 -9.87 -6.07
C CYS A 199 -12.73 -9.94 -7.58
N MET A 200 -12.22 -10.95 -8.29
CA MET A 200 -12.46 -11.12 -9.73
C MET A 200 -13.94 -11.37 -10.07
N VAL A 201 -14.69 -12.05 -9.21
CA VAL A 201 -16.14 -12.26 -9.41
C VAL A 201 -16.91 -10.94 -9.42
N PHE A 202 -16.52 -9.98 -8.58
CA PHE A 202 -17.22 -8.69 -8.45
C PHE A 202 -16.64 -7.58 -9.31
N LEU A 203 -15.33 -7.56 -9.55
CA LEU A 203 -14.63 -6.49 -10.25
C LEU A 203 -14.20 -6.89 -11.68
N GLY A 204 -14.34 -8.16 -12.03
CA GLY A 204 -13.83 -8.72 -13.27
C GLY A 204 -12.34 -9.09 -13.20
N ASN A 205 -11.84 -9.69 -14.29
CA ASN A 205 -10.41 -9.94 -14.42
C ASN A 205 -9.74 -8.71 -15.06
N TYR A 206 -8.94 -8.00 -14.27
CA TYR A 206 -8.31 -6.74 -14.70
C TYR A 206 -6.90 -6.62 -14.17
N PHE A 207 -6.06 -5.89 -14.89
CA PHE A 207 -4.81 -5.36 -14.36
C PHE A 207 -5.11 -4.07 -13.60
N PHE A 208 -4.54 -3.90 -12.41
CA PHE A 208 -4.89 -2.79 -11.51
C PHE A 208 -4.71 -1.42 -12.18
N TYR A 209 -3.57 -1.17 -12.81
CA TYR A 209 -3.36 0.04 -13.62
C TYR A 209 -3.72 -0.10 -15.09
N GLY A 210 -4.09 -1.29 -15.56
CA GLY A 210 -4.29 -1.61 -16.96
C GLY A 210 -3.10 -2.32 -17.57
N ARG A 211 -3.26 -2.79 -18.82
CA ARG A 211 -2.21 -3.55 -19.51
C ARG A 211 -1.32 -2.62 -20.33
N ILE A 212 -0.02 -2.77 -20.14
CA ILE A 212 0.99 -2.02 -20.88
C ILE A 212 1.35 -2.73 -22.18
N ASP A 213 1.57 -1.98 -23.27
CA ASP A 213 2.06 -2.48 -24.54
C ASP A 213 3.59 -2.63 -24.49
N TYR A 214 4.07 -3.79 -24.03
CA TYR A 214 5.46 -4.06 -23.72
C TYR A 214 6.39 -4.17 -24.95
N ASP A 215 5.86 -4.35 -26.17
CA ASP A 215 6.65 -4.37 -27.42
C ASP A 215 7.44 -3.06 -27.64
N ARG A 216 7.12 -2.01 -26.87
CA ARG A 216 7.72 -0.68 -26.95
C ARG A 216 8.53 -0.27 -25.72
N LEU A 217 8.56 -1.08 -24.64
CA LEU A 217 9.15 -0.64 -23.35
C LEU A 217 10.68 -0.54 -23.38
N LEU A 218 11.34 -1.43 -24.09
CA LEU A 218 12.76 -1.35 -24.42
C LEU A 218 12.94 -1.91 -25.84
N PRO A 219 13.77 -1.29 -26.68
CA PRO A 219 14.31 -1.99 -27.84
C PRO A 219 14.96 -3.28 -27.35
N LEU A 220 14.67 -4.43 -27.98
CA LEU A 220 15.17 -5.76 -27.59
C LEU A 220 16.71 -5.91 -27.69
N GLU A 221 17.43 -4.85 -27.92
CA GLU A 221 18.87 -4.80 -27.78
C GLU A 221 19.23 -4.79 -26.29
N PHE A 222 19.00 -5.92 -25.63
CA PHE A 222 19.32 -6.17 -24.21
C PHE A 222 20.77 -5.83 -23.84
N LEU A 223 21.64 -5.59 -24.81
CA LEU A 223 23.04 -5.22 -24.63
C LEU A 223 23.32 -3.72 -24.87
N ALA A 224 22.30 -2.92 -25.22
CA ALA A 224 22.49 -1.49 -25.39
C ALA A 224 22.83 -0.83 -24.03
N PRO A 225 23.96 -0.14 -23.89
CA PRO A 225 24.39 0.41 -22.60
C PRO A 225 23.47 1.52 -22.08
N GLY A 226 22.78 2.27 -22.96
CA GLY A 226 21.91 3.38 -22.59
C GLY A 226 20.76 2.99 -21.68
N PRO A 227 19.86 2.06 -22.06
CA PRO A 227 18.76 1.61 -21.21
C PRO A 227 19.20 1.10 -19.84
N TRP A 228 20.30 0.34 -19.78
CA TRP A 228 20.83 -0.18 -18.52
C TRP A 228 21.42 0.92 -17.62
N ALA A 229 22.04 1.93 -18.18
CA ALA A 229 22.50 3.10 -17.43
C ALA A 229 21.30 3.85 -16.81
N ALA A 230 20.17 3.98 -17.53
CA ALA A 230 18.95 4.54 -16.97
C ALA A 230 18.40 3.67 -15.82
N VAL A 231 18.34 2.34 -15.96
CA VAL A 231 17.93 1.41 -14.90
C VAL A 231 18.77 1.62 -13.64
N LEU A 232 20.10 1.68 -13.78
CA LEU A 232 21.01 1.86 -12.64
C LEU A 232 20.85 3.24 -11.99
N LEU A 233 20.79 4.31 -12.77
CA LEU A 233 20.64 5.66 -12.24
C LEU A 233 19.30 5.84 -11.52
N ILE A 234 18.21 5.37 -12.13
CA ILE A 234 16.88 5.44 -11.52
C ILE A 234 16.82 4.57 -10.25
N GLY A 235 17.45 3.39 -10.26
CA GLY A 235 17.56 2.54 -9.08
C GLY A 235 18.25 3.25 -7.93
N VAL A 236 19.37 3.95 -8.18
CA VAL A 236 20.09 4.73 -7.15
C VAL A 236 19.23 5.90 -6.66
N LEU A 237 18.70 6.71 -7.57
CA LEU A 237 17.93 7.91 -7.21
C LEU A 237 16.61 7.55 -6.50
N GLY A 238 15.88 6.56 -7.01
CA GLY A 238 14.63 6.09 -6.40
C GLY A 238 14.87 5.49 -5.02
N GLY A 239 15.93 4.69 -4.87
CA GLY A 239 16.35 4.16 -3.58
C GLY A 239 16.73 5.25 -2.57
N ALA A 240 17.43 6.29 -3.03
CA ALA A 240 17.79 7.42 -2.17
C ALA A 240 16.57 8.22 -1.72
N LEU A 241 15.66 8.57 -2.63
CA LEU A 241 14.44 9.31 -2.31
C LEU A 241 13.48 8.48 -1.44
N GLY A 242 13.28 7.19 -1.75
CA GLY A 242 12.45 6.29 -0.95
C GLY A 242 13.03 6.06 0.44
N GLY A 243 14.34 5.83 0.55
CA GLY A 243 15.04 5.71 1.84
C GLY A 243 14.97 6.97 2.68
N LEU A 244 15.06 8.15 2.05
CA LEU A 244 14.88 9.43 2.73
C LEU A 244 13.44 9.59 3.26
N PHE A 245 12.43 9.24 2.45
CA PHE A 245 11.03 9.23 2.87
C PHE A 245 10.82 8.34 4.11
N ALA A 246 11.30 7.10 4.06
CA ALA A 246 11.20 6.15 5.18
C ALA A 246 11.91 6.69 6.43
N LYS A 247 13.12 7.24 6.28
CA LYS A 247 13.88 7.84 7.38
C LYS A 247 13.16 9.03 8.00
N LEU A 248 12.62 9.94 7.19
CA LEU A 248 11.86 11.10 7.67
C LEU A 248 10.62 10.66 8.44
N LEU A 249 9.88 9.67 7.92
CA LEU A 249 8.72 9.12 8.61
C LEU A 249 9.12 8.58 9.98
N LEU A 250 10.15 7.75 10.07
CA LEU A 250 10.59 7.15 11.33
C LEU A 250 11.15 8.17 12.34
N LEU A 251 11.82 9.20 11.87
CA LEU A 251 12.38 10.25 12.74
C LEU A 251 11.30 11.19 13.31
N VAL A 252 10.28 11.51 12.52
CA VAL A 252 9.29 12.52 12.88
C VAL A 252 8.07 11.91 13.56
N ALA A 253 7.63 10.72 13.17
CA ALA A 253 6.43 10.07 13.71
C ALA A 253 6.38 9.99 15.24
N PRO A 254 7.48 9.68 15.97
CA PRO A 254 7.44 9.67 17.45
C PRO A 254 7.17 11.03 18.07
N ARG A 255 7.59 12.13 17.42
CA ARG A 255 7.33 13.49 17.89
C ARG A 255 5.87 13.88 17.69
N VAL A 256 5.34 13.61 16.50
CA VAL A 256 3.93 13.87 16.16
C VAL A 256 3.00 13.01 17.03
N SER A 257 3.31 11.72 17.22
CA SER A 257 2.54 10.85 18.11
C SER A 257 2.49 11.35 19.57
N ARG A 258 3.59 11.92 20.09
CA ARG A 258 3.61 12.55 21.42
C ARG A 258 2.73 13.81 21.47
N ALA A 259 2.78 14.63 20.42
CA ALA A 259 1.95 15.83 20.31
C ALA A 259 0.44 15.46 20.25
N ILE A 260 0.08 14.45 19.48
CA ILE A 260 -1.30 13.94 19.38
C ILE A 260 -1.80 13.44 20.74
N ARG A 261 -0.99 12.68 21.48
CA ARG A 261 -1.37 12.22 22.84
C ARG A 261 -1.59 13.37 23.83
N LYS A 262 -0.89 14.50 23.65
CA LYS A 262 -1.10 15.69 24.48
C LYS A 262 -2.35 16.45 24.09
N ASN A 263 -2.51 16.73 22.81
CA ASN A 263 -3.72 17.34 22.24
C ASN A 263 -3.76 17.06 20.74
N PHE A 264 -4.70 16.22 20.30
CA PHE A 264 -4.82 15.79 18.91
C PHE A 264 -5.34 16.91 17.98
N LEU A 265 -6.19 17.81 18.51
CA LEU A 265 -6.91 18.78 17.68
C LEU A 265 -5.98 19.77 16.96
N PRO A 266 -5.04 20.48 17.62
CA PRO A 266 -4.10 21.35 16.90
C PRO A 266 -3.25 20.61 15.88
N VAL A 267 -2.83 19.37 16.18
CA VAL A 267 -2.05 18.56 15.25
C VAL A 267 -2.87 18.21 14.02
N ALA A 268 -4.12 17.78 14.20
CA ALA A 268 -5.04 17.50 13.11
C ALA A 268 -5.30 18.73 12.23
N MET A 269 -5.50 19.89 12.85
CA MET A 269 -5.73 21.14 12.13
C MET A 269 -4.49 21.54 11.31
N VAL A 270 -3.31 21.55 11.91
CA VAL A 270 -2.07 21.93 11.20
C VAL A 270 -1.77 20.96 10.05
N ILE A 271 -1.78 19.65 10.31
CA ILE A 271 -1.46 18.67 9.27
C ILE A 271 -2.55 18.66 8.19
N GLY A 272 -3.82 18.70 8.55
CA GLY A 272 -4.93 18.76 7.61
C GLY A 272 -4.88 20.02 6.73
N LEU A 273 -4.55 21.18 7.29
CA LEU A 273 -4.38 22.43 6.53
C LEU A 273 -3.16 22.37 5.60
N LEU A 274 -2.05 21.77 6.03
CA LEU A 274 -0.88 21.55 5.17
C LEU A 274 -1.22 20.62 3.99
N CYS A 275 -1.98 19.54 4.24
CA CYS A 275 -2.45 18.67 3.17
C CYS A 275 -3.42 19.39 2.23
N ALA A 276 -4.34 20.22 2.75
CA ALA A 276 -5.25 21.04 1.95
C ALA A 276 -4.50 22.07 1.11
N ALA A 277 -3.46 22.70 1.65
CA ALA A 277 -2.59 23.61 0.91
C ALA A 277 -1.86 22.88 -0.24
N LEU A 278 -1.30 21.70 0.02
CA LEU A 278 -0.69 20.86 -1.02
C LEU A 278 -1.71 20.49 -2.10
N ALA A 279 -2.94 20.14 -1.72
CA ALA A 279 -4.02 19.88 -2.68
C ALA A 279 -4.38 21.12 -3.51
N TRP A 280 -4.43 22.28 -2.88
CA TRP A 280 -4.69 23.56 -3.56
C TRP A 280 -3.62 23.89 -4.60
N PHE A 281 -2.34 23.86 -4.19
CA PHE A 281 -1.22 24.16 -5.09
C PHE A 281 -0.98 23.12 -6.16
N SER A 282 -1.46 21.88 -5.96
CA SER A 282 -1.40 20.83 -6.98
C SER A 282 -2.60 20.78 -7.91
N GLY A 283 -3.54 21.76 -7.82
CA GLY A 283 -4.78 21.71 -8.61
C GLY A 283 -5.65 20.49 -8.33
N GLY A 284 -5.63 19.96 -7.07
CA GLY A 284 -6.40 18.79 -6.65
C GLY A 284 -5.76 17.43 -6.97
N THR A 285 -4.61 17.41 -7.64
CA THR A 285 -3.99 16.13 -8.05
C THR A 285 -3.44 15.31 -6.87
N THR A 286 -3.24 15.89 -5.68
CA THR A 286 -2.80 15.17 -4.48
C THR A 286 -3.94 14.63 -3.61
N LEU A 287 -5.20 14.83 -4.00
CA LEU A 287 -6.35 14.27 -3.28
C LEU A 287 -6.41 12.73 -3.41
N GLY A 288 -6.86 12.05 -2.36
CA GLY A 288 -7.08 10.60 -2.33
C GLY A 288 -5.83 9.75 -2.52
N THR A 289 -6.01 8.51 -2.98
CA THR A 289 -4.95 7.50 -3.08
C THR A 289 -3.85 7.81 -4.11
N GLY A 290 -4.18 8.55 -5.17
CA GLY A 290 -3.29 8.77 -6.31
C GLY A 290 -3.40 7.72 -7.42
N TYR A 291 -4.38 6.82 -7.33
CA TYR A 291 -4.62 5.78 -8.33
C TYR A 291 -4.83 6.34 -9.73
N ASP A 292 -5.74 7.32 -9.88
CA ASP A 292 -6.09 7.88 -11.18
C ASP A 292 -4.90 8.58 -11.84
N GLN A 293 -4.09 9.29 -11.04
CA GLN A 293 -2.88 9.98 -11.51
C GLN A 293 -1.80 8.97 -11.95
N ALA A 294 -1.53 7.94 -11.12
CA ALA A 294 -0.58 6.90 -11.48
C ALA A 294 -1.00 6.17 -12.75
N ARG A 295 -2.29 5.80 -12.86
CA ARG A 295 -2.86 5.13 -14.04
C ARG A 295 -2.72 5.98 -15.30
N ALA A 296 -3.04 7.27 -15.22
CA ALA A 296 -2.94 8.19 -16.36
C ALA A 296 -1.49 8.33 -16.86
N LEU A 297 -0.51 8.38 -15.95
CA LEU A 297 0.91 8.44 -16.30
C LEU A 297 1.45 7.12 -16.84
N ILE A 298 1.09 5.99 -16.22
CA ILE A 298 1.58 4.66 -16.60
C ILE A 298 1.06 4.26 -17.97
N LEU A 299 -0.18 4.61 -18.32
CA LEU A 299 -0.84 4.19 -19.56
C LEU A 299 -0.70 5.18 -20.73
N GLN A 300 -0.02 6.30 -20.54
CA GLN A 300 0.02 7.38 -21.55
C GLN A 300 0.47 6.94 -22.95
N ASP A 301 1.34 5.92 -23.04
CA ASP A 301 1.90 5.40 -24.29
C ASP A 301 1.45 3.94 -24.57
N SER A 302 0.24 3.56 -24.18
CA SER A 302 -0.33 2.21 -24.37
C SER A 302 -1.49 2.23 -25.38
N PRO A 303 -1.26 2.51 -26.67
CA PRO A 303 -2.33 2.73 -27.64
C PRO A 303 -3.25 1.50 -27.80
N ARG A 304 -2.73 0.27 -27.72
CA ARG A 304 -3.55 -0.94 -27.80
C ARG A 304 -4.51 -1.06 -26.62
N TYR A 305 -4.03 -0.74 -25.41
CA TYR A 305 -4.91 -0.75 -24.25
C TYR A 305 -5.88 0.44 -24.26
N LEU A 306 -5.41 1.63 -24.61
CA LEU A 306 -6.27 2.81 -24.72
C LEU A 306 -7.39 2.61 -25.75
N ALA A 307 -7.15 1.88 -26.85
CA ALA A 307 -8.17 1.51 -27.83
C ALA A 307 -9.26 0.57 -27.26
N THR A 308 -9.05 -0.08 -26.11
CA THR A 308 -10.07 -0.90 -25.43
C THR A 308 -10.98 -0.08 -24.50
N LEU A 309 -10.59 1.15 -24.20
CA LEU A 309 -11.35 2.06 -23.36
C LEU A 309 -12.32 2.90 -24.18
N SER A 310 -13.37 3.41 -23.55
CA SER A 310 -14.26 4.37 -24.16
C SER A 310 -13.51 5.71 -24.42
N ALA A 311 -13.94 6.46 -25.43
CA ALA A 311 -13.39 7.77 -25.73
C ALA A 311 -13.48 8.73 -24.50
N GLN A 312 -14.53 8.58 -23.70
CA GLN A 312 -14.71 9.37 -22.47
C GLN A 312 -13.66 9.02 -21.40
N GLU A 313 -13.34 7.74 -21.21
CA GLU A 313 -12.30 7.30 -20.27
C GLU A 313 -10.93 7.80 -20.70
N VAL A 314 -10.59 7.72 -21.97
CA VAL A 314 -9.34 8.26 -22.54
C VAL A 314 -9.25 9.75 -22.30
N ALA A 315 -10.29 10.51 -22.61
CA ALA A 315 -10.32 11.97 -22.41
C ALA A 315 -10.14 12.35 -20.93
N VAL A 316 -10.75 11.60 -20.00
CA VAL A 316 -10.57 11.81 -18.55
C VAL A 316 -9.12 11.56 -18.13
N MET A 317 -8.48 10.52 -18.66
CA MET A 317 -7.07 10.21 -18.35
C MET A 317 -6.13 11.29 -18.90
N GLU A 318 -6.35 11.76 -20.13
CA GLU A 318 -5.57 12.85 -20.74
C GLU A 318 -5.73 14.15 -19.94
N ALA A 319 -6.95 14.53 -19.62
CA ALA A 319 -7.23 15.71 -18.79
C ALA A 319 -6.60 15.61 -17.38
N MET A 320 -6.51 14.40 -16.82
CA MET A 320 -5.82 14.17 -15.55
C MET A 320 -4.31 14.33 -15.70
N ARG A 321 -3.72 13.76 -16.76
CA ARG A 321 -2.29 13.88 -17.06
C ARG A 321 -1.87 15.33 -17.24
N ASP A 322 -2.65 16.11 -17.98
CA ASP A 322 -2.35 17.52 -18.26
C ASP A 322 -2.38 18.41 -17.00
N LYS A 323 -3.09 18.00 -15.96
CA LYS A 323 -3.07 18.66 -14.64
C LYS A 323 -1.85 18.33 -13.80
N ILE A 324 -1.07 17.30 -14.16
CA ILE A 324 0.09 16.85 -13.38
C ILE A 324 1.29 17.75 -13.67
N GLY A 325 1.55 18.66 -12.75
CA GLY A 325 2.69 19.59 -12.85
C GLY A 325 4.01 19.00 -12.37
N PRO A 326 5.13 19.70 -12.57
CA PRO A 326 6.48 19.22 -12.24
C PRO A 326 6.69 18.95 -10.75
N TRP A 327 5.95 19.61 -9.86
CA TRP A 327 6.04 19.43 -8.41
C TRP A 327 5.17 18.29 -7.86
N TYR A 328 4.39 17.64 -8.71
CA TYR A 328 3.41 16.65 -8.31
C TYR A 328 4.00 15.54 -7.41
N ALA A 329 5.12 14.97 -7.82
CA ALA A 329 5.75 13.87 -7.07
C ALA A 329 6.13 14.28 -5.65
N LEU A 330 6.69 15.49 -5.48
CA LEU A 330 7.05 16.03 -4.17
C LEU A 330 5.82 16.36 -3.34
N GLN A 331 4.80 16.96 -3.94
CA GLN A 331 3.53 17.27 -3.28
C GLN A 331 2.80 15.99 -2.84
N ARG A 332 2.78 14.95 -3.69
CA ARG A 332 2.20 13.64 -3.36
C ARG A 332 2.95 12.97 -2.21
N ALA A 333 4.27 12.85 -2.30
CA ALA A 333 5.09 12.29 -1.24
C ALA A 333 4.97 13.08 0.07
N GLY A 334 4.94 14.41 0.00
CA GLY A 334 4.77 15.28 1.16
C GLY A 334 3.40 15.12 1.82
N SER A 335 2.31 15.12 1.05
CA SER A 335 0.96 14.90 1.58
C SER A 335 0.83 13.51 2.25
N THR A 336 1.37 12.47 1.61
CA THR A 336 1.39 11.12 2.16
C THR A 336 2.20 11.05 3.46
N LEU A 337 3.39 11.64 3.49
CA LEU A 337 4.22 11.70 4.68
C LEU A 337 3.48 12.38 5.85
N LEU A 338 2.90 13.57 5.61
CA LEU A 338 2.16 14.32 6.62
C LEU A 338 1.02 13.49 7.23
N VAL A 339 0.24 12.82 6.39
CA VAL A 339 -0.86 11.99 6.85
C VAL A 339 -0.36 10.78 7.64
N LEU A 340 0.66 10.07 7.15
CA LEU A 340 1.22 8.89 7.84
C LEU A 340 1.85 9.24 9.19
N LEU A 341 2.40 10.44 9.35
CA LEU A 341 2.93 10.93 10.64
C LEU A 341 1.87 10.95 11.73
N THR A 342 0.60 11.11 11.39
CA THR A 342 -0.50 11.14 12.37
C THR A 342 -0.88 9.75 12.90
N GLY A 343 -0.45 8.70 12.21
CA GLY A 343 -0.78 7.33 12.56
C GLY A 343 -2.26 6.98 12.35
N ILE A 344 -2.98 7.67 11.47
CA ILE A 344 -4.33 7.22 11.07
C ILE A 344 -4.26 5.94 10.24
N PRO A 345 -5.34 5.14 10.22
CA PRO A 345 -5.43 3.98 9.34
C PRO A 345 -5.33 4.37 7.87
N GLY A 346 -4.38 3.77 7.15
CA GLY A 346 -4.18 4.01 5.72
C GLY A 346 -2.90 3.39 5.20
N GLY A 347 -2.90 2.92 3.95
CA GLY A 347 -1.74 2.36 3.25
C GLY A 347 -0.83 3.44 2.66
N LEU A 348 0.35 3.02 2.26
CA LEU A 348 1.32 3.90 1.56
C LEU A 348 1.66 3.42 0.14
N PHE A 349 1.15 2.27 -0.32
CA PHE A 349 1.53 1.69 -1.61
C PHE A 349 1.07 2.55 -2.78
N ASP A 350 -0.25 2.73 -2.95
CA ASP A 350 -0.81 3.56 -4.02
C ASP A 350 -0.22 4.98 -4.04
N PRO A 351 -0.15 5.71 -2.90
CA PRO A 351 0.51 7.01 -2.89
C PRO A 351 1.99 6.97 -3.29
N SER A 352 2.71 5.90 -2.93
CA SER A 352 4.11 5.74 -3.33
C SER A 352 4.26 5.42 -4.82
N PHE A 353 3.40 4.56 -5.37
CA PHE A 353 3.37 4.31 -6.81
C PHE A 353 3.08 5.59 -7.59
N SER A 354 2.14 6.37 -7.09
CA SER A 354 1.76 7.65 -7.68
C SER A 354 2.88 8.68 -7.63
N ALA A 355 3.61 8.77 -6.52
CA ALA A 355 4.80 9.63 -6.41
C ALA A 355 5.91 9.15 -7.35
N GLY A 356 6.17 7.84 -7.41
CA GLY A 356 7.13 7.25 -8.35
C GLY A 356 6.77 7.51 -9.82
N ALA A 357 5.50 7.36 -10.19
CA ALA A 357 5.02 7.68 -11.54
C ALA A 357 5.22 9.16 -11.88
N GLY A 358 4.98 10.06 -10.92
CA GLY A 358 5.24 11.48 -11.07
C GLY A 358 6.73 11.82 -11.25
N LEU A 359 7.62 11.14 -10.51
CA LEU A 359 9.09 11.26 -10.70
C LEU A 359 9.49 10.80 -12.10
N GLY A 360 8.95 9.68 -12.56
CA GLY A 360 9.19 9.15 -13.90
C GLY A 360 8.73 10.10 -14.99
N HIS A 361 7.54 10.64 -14.85
CA HIS A 361 6.99 11.63 -15.80
C HIS A 361 7.84 12.91 -15.86
N LEU A 362 8.22 13.45 -14.69
CA LEU A 362 9.07 14.65 -14.59
C LEU A 362 10.43 14.44 -15.25
N THR A 363 11.03 13.27 -15.07
CA THR A 363 12.42 13.03 -15.49
C THR A 363 12.54 12.30 -16.81
N ALA A 364 11.44 11.90 -17.45
CA ALA A 364 11.45 11.15 -18.70
C ALA A 364 12.30 11.82 -19.80
N GLY A 365 12.19 13.14 -19.96
CA GLY A 365 13.00 13.90 -20.90
C GLY A 365 14.50 13.88 -20.60
N TRP A 366 14.89 13.77 -19.31
CA TRP A 366 16.30 13.68 -18.91
C TRP A 366 16.96 12.35 -19.32
N PHE A 367 16.15 11.32 -19.53
CA PHE A 367 16.59 9.99 -19.93
C PHE A 367 16.36 9.70 -21.43
N ALA A 368 15.99 10.71 -22.25
CA ALA A 368 15.76 10.53 -23.68
C ALA A 368 17.01 9.94 -24.42
N TRP A 369 18.22 10.23 -23.94
CA TRP A 369 19.48 9.69 -24.45
C TRP A 369 19.60 8.18 -24.27
N SER A 370 18.87 7.58 -23.35
CA SER A 370 18.98 6.16 -23.02
C SER A 370 18.31 5.23 -24.02
N GLY A 371 17.41 5.77 -24.87
CA GLY A 371 16.55 4.97 -25.76
C GLY A 371 15.40 4.26 -25.04
N ALA A 372 15.28 4.40 -23.72
CA ALA A 372 14.14 3.90 -22.98
C ALA A 372 12.89 4.74 -23.26
N THR A 373 11.72 4.10 -23.33
CA THR A 373 10.46 4.82 -23.49
C THR A 373 10.07 5.59 -22.23
N VAL A 374 9.26 6.64 -22.37
CA VAL A 374 8.72 7.38 -21.23
C VAL A 374 8.03 6.45 -20.24
N GLN A 375 7.26 5.49 -20.74
CA GLN A 375 6.57 4.50 -19.94
C GLN A 375 7.54 3.57 -19.18
N GLY A 376 8.60 3.11 -19.83
CA GLY A 376 9.66 2.31 -19.19
C GLY A 376 10.33 3.07 -18.05
N ILE A 377 10.63 4.37 -18.25
CA ILE A 377 11.20 5.25 -17.23
C ILE A 377 10.23 5.42 -16.06
N ILE A 378 8.93 5.62 -16.32
CA ILE A 378 7.91 5.73 -15.28
C ILE A 378 7.86 4.45 -14.43
N LEU A 379 7.84 3.27 -15.06
CA LEU A 379 7.81 2.00 -14.31
C LEU A 379 9.07 1.78 -13.48
N LEU A 380 10.24 2.12 -14.00
CA LEU A 380 11.49 2.06 -13.25
C LEU A 380 11.44 2.94 -12.01
N TRP A 381 10.93 4.17 -12.11
CA TRP A 381 10.77 5.07 -10.98
C TRP A 381 9.74 4.58 -9.97
N VAL A 382 8.60 4.04 -10.43
CA VAL A 382 7.58 3.44 -9.56
C VAL A 382 8.20 2.35 -8.70
N VAL A 383 8.92 1.42 -9.33
CA VAL A 383 9.55 0.30 -8.62
C VAL A 383 10.68 0.77 -7.72
N ALA A 384 11.59 1.61 -8.21
CA ALA A 384 12.76 2.04 -7.47
C ALA A 384 12.39 2.90 -6.24
N TYR A 385 11.46 3.85 -6.41
CA TYR A 385 10.99 4.67 -5.29
C TYR A 385 10.27 3.81 -4.25
N PHE A 386 9.35 2.95 -4.68
CA PHE A 386 8.59 2.08 -3.78
C PHE A 386 9.50 1.08 -3.04
N SER A 387 10.42 0.42 -3.75
CA SER A 387 11.43 -0.46 -3.14
C SER A 387 12.30 0.28 -2.13
N GLY A 388 12.65 1.52 -2.42
CA GLY A 388 13.36 2.39 -1.49
C GLY A 388 12.57 2.72 -0.22
N VAL A 389 11.24 2.90 -0.33
CA VAL A 389 10.36 3.20 0.81
C VAL A 389 10.15 1.97 1.69
N VAL A 390 9.76 0.83 1.11
CA VAL A 390 9.35 -0.36 1.87
C VAL A 390 10.49 -1.31 2.17
N GLN A 391 11.58 -1.26 1.39
CA GLN A 391 12.74 -2.15 1.50
C GLN A 391 12.41 -3.63 1.29
N SER A 392 11.48 -3.92 0.38
CA SER A 392 11.07 -5.27 -0.06
C SER A 392 11.18 -5.36 -1.59
N PRO A 393 12.40 -5.58 -2.13
CA PRO A 393 12.67 -5.48 -3.56
C PRO A 393 11.90 -6.50 -4.39
N MET A 394 11.77 -7.76 -3.95
CA MET A 394 11.05 -8.79 -4.71
C MET A 394 9.56 -8.46 -4.81
N THR A 395 8.94 -8.09 -3.69
CA THR A 395 7.55 -7.63 -3.67
C THR A 395 7.36 -6.43 -4.59
N SER A 396 8.29 -5.45 -4.54
CA SER A 396 8.18 -4.21 -5.29
C SER A 396 8.16 -4.41 -6.80
N PHE A 397 9.04 -5.23 -7.38
CA PHE A 397 9.01 -5.42 -8.82
C PHE A 397 7.92 -6.39 -9.26
N ILE A 398 7.64 -7.46 -8.48
CA ILE A 398 6.61 -8.42 -8.84
C ILE A 398 5.22 -7.78 -8.83
N ILE A 399 4.92 -6.96 -7.82
CA ILE A 399 3.63 -6.26 -7.77
C ILE A 399 3.44 -5.35 -8.98
N VAL A 400 4.46 -4.57 -9.37
CA VAL A 400 4.37 -3.69 -10.54
C VAL A 400 4.22 -4.49 -11.83
N VAL A 401 4.93 -5.59 -11.98
CA VAL A 401 4.76 -6.51 -13.13
C VAL A 401 3.34 -7.05 -13.22
N GLU A 402 2.75 -7.51 -12.10
CA GLU A 402 1.39 -8.06 -12.11
C GLU A 402 0.32 -6.98 -12.35
N ILE A 403 0.43 -5.82 -11.71
CA ILE A 403 -0.60 -4.75 -11.82
C ILE A 403 -0.60 -4.04 -13.17
N THR A 404 0.46 -4.22 -13.97
CA THR A 404 0.63 -3.60 -15.30
C THR A 404 0.73 -4.61 -16.44
N GLY A 405 0.84 -5.90 -16.14
CA GLY A 405 1.05 -6.96 -17.13
C GLY A 405 2.39 -6.90 -17.85
N SER A 406 3.40 -6.20 -17.29
CA SER A 406 4.69 -5.93 -17.93
C SER A 406 5.74 -7.04 -17.71
N ILE A 407 5.38 -8.30 -18.00
CA ILE A 407 6.24 -9.48 -17.74
C ILE A 407 7.60 -9.35 -18.44
N ALA A 408 7.64 -8.87 -19.69
CA ALA A 408 8.89 -8.71 -20.44
C ALA A 408 9.86 -7.70 -19.79
N PHE A 409 9.35 -6.82 -18.92
CA PHE A 409 10.15 -5.81 -18.23
C PHE A 409 10.61 -6.23 -16.81
N THR A 410 10.38 -7.49 -16.45
CA THR A 410 10.69 -8.04 -15.11
C THR A 410 12.16 -7.86 -14.72
N LEU A 411 13.10 -8.12 -15.62
CA LEU A 411 14.53 -8.04 -15.31
C LEU A 411 15.00 -6.59 -15.03
N PRO A 412 14.72 -5.60 -15.88
CA PRO A 412 15.03 -4.19 -15.57
C PRO A 412 14.39 -3.69 -14.27
N LEU A 413 13.12 -4.03 -14.02
CA LEU A 413 12.44 -3.67 -12.77
C LEU A 413 13.08 -4.34 -11.56
N GLY A 414 13.44 -5.62 -11.66
CA GLY A 414 14.11 -6.35 -10.60
C GLY A 414 15.47 -5.75 -10.24
N VAL A 415 16.29 -5.41 -11.25
CA VAL A 415 17.59 -4.76 -11.04
C VAL A 415 17.42 -3.39 -10.38
N ALA A 416 16.49 -2.56 -10.86
CA ALA A 416 16.19 -1.26 -10.26
C ALA A 416 15.70 -1.41 -8.80
N ALA A 417 14.83 -2.39 -8.51
CA ALA A 417 14.31 -2.65 -7.17
C ALA A 417 15.42 -3.06 -6.19
N ILE A 418 16.29 -4.00 -6.59
CA ILE A 418 17.40 -4.48 -5.76
C ILE A 418 18.39 -3.35 -5.48
N LEU A 419 18.76 -2.58 -6.50
CA LEU A 419 19.67 -1.45 -6.33
C LEU A 419 19.05 -0.38 -5.42
N ALA A 420 17.77 -0.07 -5.61
CA ALA A 420 17.07 0.88 -4.77
C ALA A 420 17.01 0.42 -3.30
N TYR A 421 16.79 -0.86 -3.05
CA TYR A 421 16.85 -1.45 -1.71
C TYR A 421 18.23 -1.28 -1.07
N GLU A 422 19.30 -1.60 -1.78
CA GLU A 422 20.67 -1.49 -1.27
C GLU A 422 21.06 -0.04 -0.94
N ILE A 423 20.65 0.92 -1.75
CA ILE A 423 20.86 2.35 -1.49
C ILE A 423 20.02 2.82 -0.31
N SER A 424 18.73 2.44 -0.27
CA SER A 424 17.82 2.80 0.82
C SER A 424 18.33 2.32 2.18
N ARG A 425 18.82 1.08 2.27
CA ARG A 425 19.39 0.52 3.52
C ARG A 425 20.56 1.34 4.07
N ARG A 426 21.34 1.98 3.23
CA ARG A 426 22.44 2.87 3.68
C ARG A 426 21.90 4.17 4.30
N ILE A 427 20.73 4.63 3.87
CA ILE A 427 20.08 5.87 4.35
C ILE A 427 19.20 5.58 5.57
N CYS A 428 18.45 4.50 5.53
CA CYS A 428 17.54 4.02 6.57
C CYS A 428 17.84 2.53 6.85
N PRO A 429 18.73 2.22 7.81
CA PRO A 429 19.22 0.85 8.03
C PRO A 429 18.14 -0.13 8.51
N VAL A 430 17.07 0.36 9.13
CA VAL A 430 15.96 -0.45 9.63
C VAL A 430 14.78 -0.33 8.66
N ALA A 431 14.24 -1.45 8.21
CA ALA A 431 13.09 -1.47 7.32
C ALA A 431 11.88 -0.80 7.98
N LEU A 432 11.13 -0.01 7.19
CA LEU A 432 10.06 0.86 7.67
C LEU A 432 9.03 0.10 8.53
N TYR A 433 8.49 -0.99 8.01
CA TYR A 433 7.43 -1.73 8.71
C TYR A 433 7.94 -2.49 9.93
N GLU A 434 9.20 -2.93 9.91
CA GLU A 434 9.83 -3.54 11.08
C GLU A 434 10.01 -2.53 12.22
N ALA A 435 10.53 -1.34 11.89
CA ALA A 435 10.70 -0.28 12.88
C ALA A 435 9.35 0.13 13.50
N LEU A 436 8.29 0.20 12.67
CA LEU A 436 6.94 0.49 13.16
C LEU A 436 6.36 -0.67 13.99
N ALA A 437 6.65 -1.94 13.65
CA ALA A 437 6.19 -3.10 14.40
C ALA A 437 6.78 -3.14 15.82
N GLN A 438 8.03 -2.70 16.00
CA GLN A 438 8.66 -2.62 17.32
C GLN A 438 7.91 -1.70 18.30
N ASN A 439 7.19 -0.68 17.81
CA ASN A 439 6.38 0.18 18.66
C ASN A 439 5.20 -0.60 19.27
N PHE A 440 4.56 -1.49 18.52
CA PHE A 440 3.47 -2.33 19.01
C PHE A 440 3.97 -3.39 20.02
N LEU A 441 5.14 -3.98 19.78
CA LEU A 441 5.75 -4.92 20.69
C LEU A 441 6.10 -4.28 22.05
N ARG A 442 6.65 -3.07 22.04
CA ARG A 442 6.96 -2.31 23.27
C ARG A 442 5.68 -1.95 24.04
N SER A 443 4.63 -1.53 23.35
CA SER A 443 3.34 -1.21 23.99
C SER A 443 2.71 -2.46 24.62
N GLY A 444 2.73 -3.61 23.95
CA GLY A 444 2.24 -4.87 24.49
C GLY A 444 3.03 -5.35 25.73
N ALA A 445 4.35 -5.19 25.73
CA ALA A 445 5.18 -5.52 26.88
C ALA A 445 4.89 -4.65 28.10
N HIS A 446 4.62 -3.36 27.89
CA HIS A 446 4.28 -2.44 28.99
C HIS A 446 2.91 -2.73 29.62
N ASP A 447 1.93 -3.10 28.79
CA ASP A 447 0.59 -3.47 29.29
C ASP A 447 0.64 -4.80 30.08
N ALA A 448 1.41 -5.78 29.61
CA ALA A 448 1.60 -7.05 30.33
C ALA A 448 2.22 -6.85 31.71
N SER A 449 3.19 -5.94 31.85
CA SER A 449 3.81 -5.65 33.16
C SER A 449 2.85 -4.96 34.14
N ARG A 450 1.87 -4.20 33.65
CA ARG A 450 0.84 -3.55 34.48
C ARG A 450 -0.29 -4.48 34.92
N SER A 451 -0.56 -5.53 34.18
CA SER A 451 -1.58 -6.52 34.53
C SER A 451 -1.08 -7.58 35.52
N SER A 452 0.25 -7.68 35.70
CA SER A 452 0.89 -8.60 36.66
C SER A 452 1.27 -7.95 38.00
N SER A 453 1.11 -6.64 38.12
CA SER A 453 1.24 -5.86 39.35
C SER A 453 -0.13 -5.53 39.95
#